data_1200876530f61a8cbc33bed4cea9cc0f
#
_entry.id   1200876530f61a8cbc33bed4cea9cc0f
#
_cell.length_a   1.000
_cell.length_b   1.000
_cell.length_c   1.000
_cell.angle_alpha   90.00
_cell.angle_beta   90.00
_cell.angle_gamma   90.00
#
_symmetry.space_group_name_H-M   'P 1'
#
loop_
_entity.id
_entity.type
_entity.pdbx_description
1 polymer ?
#
loop_
_entity_poly.entity_id
_entity_poly.type
_entity_poly.pdbx_seq_one_letter_code
_entity_poly.pdbx_strand_id
1 'polypeptide(L)'
;MHRKLRLVAVLFLSLFTFVPAARAQGGAAHLTVYDAGIAEFLEERTIELQSGVNTIEWRSLMPKAFIRTVRVMAEDAEVIRQDVSYDGTEVRSERSPVLHISIRNAGAPGPRKIQVDYLAPGVNWQNDYTLVLDATAEGAPPVSATLDSWVSVNNQTGTDLRAGTVDLVAGEIALLLGGQQYRAYDEIARQSANRREVSESVEVVTSAEAAGLSVFSRFRLGRNLSMNANAPINRFPLFQRARLRITQRLVFENEHGAQTLARGGFQLLPRGLEVRLVSQNPTEASMPAGQVNIYARDGAIAQVVGQDRIPLTPPGGEFSVTQGRSATVFGTRRILERRSSQYKDAADYSRDKLTTKVEIVLTNRGSRAVEALVREGIEPANENRWTILESSSPVERLSANTFQIKVQVPAGGKTTVSYTVETK
;
A
#
# COMPACT_ATOMS: atom_id res chain seq x y z
N MET A 1 -9.80 97.04 21.86
CA MET A 1 -10.54 95.85 22.33
C MET A 1 -10.31 94.73 21.32
N HIS A 2 -9.31 93.88 21.54
CA HIS A 2 -9.00 92.79 20.64
C HIS A 2 -9.30 91.45 21.36
N ARG A 3 -10.33 90.72 20.94
CA ARG A 3 -10.65 89.35 21.37
C ARG A 3 -9.77 88.36 20.54
N LYS A 4 -8.86 87.68 21.20
CA LYS A 4 -8.10 86.60 20.62
C LYS A 4 -8.95 85.32 20.69
N LEU A 5 -9.27 84.76 19.52
CA LEU A 5 -9.91 83.46 19.37
C LEU A 5 -8.83 82.37 19.51
N ARG A 6 -8.91 81.51 20.52
CA ARG A 6 -8.06 80.37 20.67
C ARG A 6 -8.67 79.13 19.96
N LEU A 7 -8.04 78.68 18.91
CA LEU A 7 -8.39 77.48 18.21
C LEU A 7 -7.80 76.28 19.00
N VAL A 8 -8.65 75.42 19.53
CA VAL A 8 -8.20 74.16 20.16
C VAL A 8 -8.26 73.09 19.08
N ALA A 9 -7.09 72.61 18.60
CA ALA A 9 -6.97 71.48 17.72
C ALA A 9 -7.00 70.23 18.57
N VAL A 10 -8.06 69.40 18.42
CA VAL A 10 -8.15 68.07 19.02
C VAL A 10 -7.46 67.07 18.06
N LEU A 11 -6.29 66.61 18.48
CA LEU A 11 -5.53 65.61 17.77
C LEU A 11 -6.10 64.22 18.12
N PHE A 12 -6.83 63.60 17.20
CA PHE A 12 -7.21 62.19 17.32
C PHE A 12 -5.98 61.32 17.08
N LEU A 13 -5.36 60.86 18.15
CA LEU A 13 -4.30 59.84 18.11
C LEU A 13 -4.96 58.45 18.02
N SER A 14 -5.10 57.90 16.81
CA SER A 14 -5.52 56.52 16.63
C SER A 14 -4.37 55.62 17.12
N LEU A 15 -4.58 55.02 18.29
CA LEU A 15 -3.68 53.96 18.80
C LEU A 15 -3.91 52.70 17.90
N PHE A 16 -3.01 52.48 16.96
CA PHE A 16 -2.81 51.17 16.38
C PHE A 16 -2.18 50.26 17.43
N THR A 17 -2.99 49.45 18.10
CA THR A 17 -2.45 48.36 18.93
C THR A 17 -1.88 47.31 18.01
N PHE A 18 -0.58 47.29 17.88
CA PHE A 18 0.15 46.19 17.28
C PHE A 18 0.03 45.02 18.24
N VAL A 19 -0.83 44.06 17.94
CA VAL A 19 -0.86 42.77 18.61
C VAL A 19 0.35 42.00 18.06
N PRO A 20 1.35 41.67 18.90
CA PRO A 20 2.47 40.87 18.41
C PRO A 20 1.93 39.52 17.92
N ALA A 21 2.18 39.23 16.66
CA ALA A 21 1.87 37.92 16.10
C ALA A 21 2.60 36.88 16.94
N ALA A 22 1.86 36.16 17.78
CA ALA A 22 2.37 34.99 18.47
C ALA A 22 2.90 34.03 17.38
N ARG A 23 4.22 33.86 17.33
CA ARG A 23 4.83 32.76 16.57
C ARG A 23 4.36 31.45 17.20
N ALA A 24 3.17 31.03 16.85
CA ALA A 24 2.77 29.65 17.08
C ALA A 24 3.68 28.78 16.22
N GLN A 25 4.50 27.96 16.86
CA GLN A 25 5.11 26.83 16.17
C GLN A 25 3.97 25.98 15.61
N GLY A 26 3.69 26.18 14.31
CA GLY A 26 2.55 25.57 13.65
C GLY A 26 2.76 24.07 13.54
N GLY A 27 2.01 23.31 14.36
CA GLY A 27 1.75 21.90 14.12
C GLY A 27 0.45 21.75 13.37
N ALA A 28 0.32 20.78 12.47
CA ALA A 28 -0.96 20.40 11.92
C ALA A 28 -1.85 19.82 13.03
N ALA A 29 -3.11 20.21 13.10
CA ALA A 29 -4.07 19.57 13.98
C ALA A 29 -4.30 18.12 13.52
N HIS A 30 -4.33 17.93 12.18
CA HIS A 30 -4.42 16.63 11.54
C HIS A 30 -3.55 16.59 10.29
N LEU A 31 -2.87 15.46 10.08
CA LEU A 31 -2.05 15.17 8.91
C LEU A 31 -2.54 13.87 8.28
N THR A 32 -2.93 13.92 7.02
CA THR A 32 -3.22 12.73 6.21
C THR A 32 -2.10 12.53 5.21
N VAL A 33 -1.37 11.42 5.31
CA VAL A 33 -0.26 11.09 4.42
C VAL A 33 -0.71 10.06 3.40
N TYR A 34 -0.60 10.40 2.12
CA TYR A 34 -0.89 9.51 1.00
C TYR A 34 0.38 8.81 0.53
N ASP A 35 0.25 7.59 0.01
CA ASP A 35 1.37 6.82 -0.54
C ASP A 35 1.94 7.42 -1.85
N ALA A 36 1.23 8.41 -2.43
CA ALA A 36 1.64 9.17 -3.62
C ALA A 36 2.74 10.22 -3.37
N GLY A 37 3.28 10.34 -2.17
CA GLY A 37 4.25 11.39 -1.85
C GLY A 37 3.64 12.77 -1.59
N ILE A 38 2.37 12.81 -1.24
CA ILE A 38 1.57 14.00 -0.95
C ILE A 38 0.97 13.86 0.44
N ALA A 39 0.82 14.97 1.15
CA ALA A 39 0.09 15.00 2.40
C ALA A 39 -0.93 16.15 2.43
N GLU A 40 -2.05 15.91 3.11
CA GLU A 40 -3.03 16.94 3.47
C GLU A 40 -2.75 17.41 4.89
N PHE A 41 -2.62 18.71 5.03
CA PHE A 41 -2.39 19.40 6.28
C PHE A 41 -3.67 20.12 6.68
N LEU A 42 -4.21 19.78 7.83
CA LEU A 42 -5.29 20.54 8.47
C LEU A 42 -4.70 21.29 9.67
N GLU A 43 -4.66 22.59 9.58
CA GLU A 43 -4.26 23.47 10.67
C GLU A 43 -5.49 24.13 11.29
N GLU A 44 -5.47 24.32 12.60
CA GLU A 44 -6.57 24.90 13.35
C GLU A 44 -6.05 25.93 14.33
N ARG A 45 -6.67 27.11 14.38
CA ARG A 45 -6.38 28.16 15.36
C ARG A 45 -7.66 28.83 15.83
N THR A 46 -7.69 29.19 17.09
CA THR A 46 -8.72 30.07 17.64
C THR A 46 -8.20 31.50 17.56
N ILE A 47 -8.94 32.38 16.88
CA ILE A 47 -8.56 33.79 16.62
C ILE A 47 -9.68 34.70 17.10
N GLU A 48 -9.32 35.76 17.82
CA GLU A 48 -10.24 36.81 18.24
C GLU A 48 -10.67 37.65 17.02
N LEU A 49 -11.94 37.57 16.65
CA LEU A 49 -12.51 38.40 15.59
C LEU A 49 -13.30 39.54 16.15
N GLN A 50 -13.11 40.74 15.59
CA GLN A 50 -13.94 41.90 15.83
C GLN A 50 -15.23 41.82 15.00
N SER A 51 -16.28 42.57 15.37
CA SER A 51 -17.47 42.72 14.51
C SER A 51 -17.07 43.37 13.18
N GLY A 52 -17.59 42.90 12.07
CA GLY A 52 -17.27 43.40 10.74
C GLY A 52 -16.18 42.59 10.05
N VAL A 53 -15.36 43.23 9.20
CA VAL A 53 -14.31 42.58 8.39
C VAL A 53 -13.00 42.54 9.13
N ASN A 54 -12.42 41.35 9.24
CA ASN A 54 -11.14 41.09 9.85
C ASN A 54 -10.17 40.56 8.76
N THR A 55 -8.90 40.94 8.84
CA THR A 55 -7.84 40.40 7.97
C THR A 55 -6.84 39.62 8.81
N ILE A 56 -6.56 38.40 8.40
CA ILE A 56 -5.68 37.45 9.10
C ILE A 56 -4.54 37.06 8.16
N GLU A 57 -3.32 37.01 8.68
CA GLU A 57 -2.18 36.44 8.00
C GLU A 57 -1.89 35.04 8.55
N TRP A 58 -1.88 34.05 7.66
CA TRP A 58 -1.55 32.66 7.98
C TRP A 58 -0.20 32.28 7.36
N ARG A 59 0.84 32.17 8.21
CA ARG A 59 2.24 32.03 7.78
C ARG A 59 2.84 30.64 7.94
N SER A 60 2.01 29.63 8.18
CA SER A 60 2.47 28.25 8.44
C SER A 60 2.30 27.31 7.26
N LEU A 61 1.84 27.79 6.12
CA LEU A 61 1.74 26.94 4.94
C LEU A 61 3.11 26.36 4.57
N MET A 62 3.15 25.11 4.18
CA MET A 62 4.37 24.47 3.70
C MET A 62 4.90 25.19 2.45
N PRO A 63 6.24 25.34 2.27
CA PRO A 63 6.83 26.09 1.16
C PRO A 63 6.36 25.64 -0.23
N LYS A 64 6.09 24.37 -0.40
CA LYS A 64 5.62 23.77 -1.67
C LYS A 64 4.12 23.45 -1.68
N ALA A 65 3.32 24.10 -0.82
CA ALA A 65 1.88 23.89 -0.77
C ALA A 65 1.24 24.13 -2.15
N PHE A 66 0.31 23.27 -2.52
CA PHE A 66 -0.51 23.45 -3.72
C PHE A 66 -1.59 24.50 -3.45
N ILE A 67 -1.29 25.77 -3.75
CA ILE A 67 -2.12 26.92 -3.36
C ILE A 67 -3.58 26.81 -3.83
N ARG A 68 -3.82 26.15 -4.96
CA ARG A 68 -5.20 25.93 -5.47
C ARG A 68 -6.02 24.94 -4.63
N THR A 69 -5.39 24.21 -3.73
CA THR A 69 -6.05 23.27 -2.82
C THR A 69 -6.34 23.88 -1.46
N VAL A 70 -5.87 25.11 -1.20
CA VAL A 70 -6.09 25.78 0.06
C VAL A 70 -7.57 26.06 0.25
N ARG A 71 -8.12 25.52 1.32
CA ARG A 71 -9.49 25.73 1.78
C ARG A 71 -9.47 26.33 3.17
N VAL A 72 -10.25 27.41 3.35
CA VAL A 72 -10.41 28.09 4.65
C VAL A 72 -11.84 27.93 5.12
N MET A 73 -11.99 27.55 6.37
CA MET A 73 -13.28 27.49 7.06
C MET A 73 -13.21 28.32 8.34
N ALA A 74 -14.23 29.12 8.60
CA ALA A 74 -14.37 29.91 9.81
C ALA A 74 -15.70 29.56 10.50
N GLU A 75 -15.62 29.21 11.78
CA GLU A 75 -16.79 28.90 12.59
C GLU A 75 -17.59 30.18 12.84
N ASP A 76 -18.89 30.17 12.55
CA ASP A 76 -19.83 31.30 12.72
C ASP A 76 -19.36 32.62 12.08
N ALA A 77 -18.58 32.53 10.99
CA ALA A 77 -18.10 33.69 10.24
C ALA A 77 -17.92 33.34 8.74
N GLU A 78 -17.98 34.36 7.89
CA GLU A 78 -17.92 34.20 6.44
C GLU A 78 -16.54 34.55 5.91
N VAL A 79 -15.88 33.60 5.20
CA VAL A 79 -14.66 33.89 4.45
C VAL A 79 -15.05 34.62 3.16
N ILE A 80 -14.70 35.91 3.04
CA ILE A 80 -15.07 36.74 1.89
C ILE A 80 -13.97 36.87 0.84
N ARG A 81 -12.68 36.62 1.23
CA ARG A 81 -11.53 36.66 0.33
C ARG A 81 -10.37 35.84 0.90
N GLN A 82 -9.64 35.23 0.02
CA GLN A 82 -8.31 34.68 0.31
C GLN A 82 -7.36 35.01 -0.84
N ASP A 83 -6.13 35.41 -0.50
CA ASP A 83 -5.04 35.61 -1.46
C ASP A 83 -3.72 35.18 -0.85
N VAL A 84 -2.72 34.93 -1.69
CA VAL A 84 -1.41 34.43 -1.26
C VAL A 84 -0.31 35.37 -1.77
N SER A 85 0.53 35.80 -0.87
CA SER A 85 1.81 36.45 -1.16
C SER A 85 2.96 35.50 -0.80
N TYR A 86 4.17 35.88 -1.16
CA TYR A 86 5.37 35.09 -0.84
C TYR A 86 6.38 35.93 -0.10
N ASP A 87 6.77 35.51 1.10
CA ASP A 87 7.86 36.12 1.85
C ASP A 87 9.21 35.58 1.37
N GLY A 88 10.19 36.45 1.22
CA GLY A 88 11.59 36.13 0.95
C GLY A 88 12.18 36.88 -0.23
N THR A 89 13.46 37.23 -0.12
CA THR A 89 14.30 37.75 -1.19
C THR A 89 14.79 36.59 -2.08
N GLU A 90 15.00 36.86 -3.36
CA GLU A 90 15.26 35.87 -4.43
C GLU A 90 16.54 34.99 -4.29
N VAL A 91 17.27 35.06 -3.18
CA VAL A 91 18.60 34.45 -3.03
C VAL A 91 18.59 32.96 -2.68
N ARG A 92 17.44 32.37 -2.28
CA ARG A 92 17.27 30.92 -2.09
C ARG A 92 15.88 30.50 -2.58
N SER A 93 15.85 29.47 -3.39
CA SER A 93 14.72 28.97 -4.20
C SER A 93 13.43 28.54 -3.49
N GLU A 94 13.23 28.86 -2.22
CA GLU A 94 12.05 28.46 -1.46
C GLU A 94 11.45 29.69 -0.76
N ARG A 95 10.49 30.32 -1.45
CA ARG A 95 9.66 31.35 -0.86
C ARG A 95 8.56 30.70 -0.05
N SER A 96 8.37 31.13 1.20
CA SER A 96 7.25 30.66 2.03
C SER A 96 5.97 31.39 1.65
N PRO A 97 4.88 30.67 1.34
CA PRO A 97 3.61 31.29 1.06
C PRO A 97 3.01 31.86 2.34
N VAL A 98 2.43 33.08 2.24
CA VAL A 98 1.65 33.73 3.28
C VAL A 98 0.23 33.85 2.78
N LEU A 99 -0.72 33.22 3.47
CA LEU A 99 -2.13 33.27 3.12
C LEU A 99 -2.78 34.47 3.86
N HIS A 100 -3.35 35.38 3.11
CA HIS A 100 -4.17 36.48 3.62
C HIS A 100 -5.64 36.12 3.54
N ILE A 101 -6.34 36.15 4.67
CA ILE A 101 -7.74 35.73 4.77
C ILE A 101 -8.56 36.94 5.25
N SER A 102 -9.56 37.33 4.48
CA SER A 102 -10.56 38.33 4.93
C SER A 102 -11.82 37.59 5.37
N ILE A 103 -12.22 37.82 6.63
CA ILE A 103 -13.36 37.15 7.26
C ILE A 103 -14.32 38.21 7.77
N ARG A 104 -15.61 38.06 7.45
CA ARG A 104 -16.70 38.86 7.98
C ARG A 104 -17.31 38.16 9.19
N ASN A 105 -17.20 38.78 10.37
CA ASN A 105 -17.92 38.38 11.57
C ASN A 105 -19.17 39.29 11.70
N ALA A 106 -20.36 38.74 11.44
CA ALA A 106 -21.62 39.46 11.58
C ALA A 106 -22.11 39.53 13.04
N GLY A 107 -21.49 38.73 13.93
CA GLY A 107 -21.85 38.66 15.35
C GLY A 107 -21.01 39.58 16.24
N ALA A 108 -21.14 39.37 17.56
CA ALA A 108 -20.32 40.06 18.57
C ALA A 108 -18.84 39.67 18.42
N PRO A 109 -17.91 40.56 18.85
CA PRO A 109 -16.50 40.23 18.96
C PRO A 109 -16.28 39.00 19.85
N GLY A 110 -15.30 38.17 19.50
CA GLY A 110 -14.96 37.00 20.29
C GLY A 110 -14.15 35.97 19.51
N PRO A 111 -13.73 34.89 20.20
CA PRO A 111 -12.95 33.85 19.61
C PRO A 111 -13.75 33.05 18.57
N ARG A 112 -13.12 32.78 17.44
CA ARG A 112 -13.64 31.90 16.38
C ARG A 112 -12.56 30.89 15.98
N LYS A 113 -13.00 29.66 15.72
CA LYS A 113 -12.14 28.62 15.20
C LYS A 113 -11.98 28.83 13.70
N ILE A 114 -10.74 28.94 13.24
CA ILE A 114 -10.36 29.04 11.84
C ILE A 114 -9.59 27.78 11.50
N GLN A 115 -10.02 27.10 10.45
CA GLN A 115 -9.35 25.92 9.90
C GLN A 115 -8.83 26.24 8.50
N VAL A 116 -7.59 25.79 8.24
CA VAL A 116 -6.95 25.89 6.92
C VAL A 116 -6.47 24.49 6.56
N ASP A 117 -7.01 23.97 5.48
CA ASP A 117 -6.52 22.69 4.92
C ASP A 117 -5.93 22.90 3.53
N TYR A 118 -4.91 22.11 3.21
CA TYR A 118 -4.22 22.18 1.93
C TYR A 118 -3.39 20.93 1.68
N LEU A 119 -3.06 20.68 0.42
CA LEU A 119 -2.14 19.62 0.01
C LEU A 119 -0.73 20.16 -0.20
N ALA A 120 0.27 19.37 0.20
CA ALA A 120 1.68 19.65 -0.11
C ALA A 120 2.45 18.35 -0.41
N PRO A 121 3.46 18.40 -1.30
CA PRO A 121 4.32 17.26 -1.59
C PRO A 121 5.44 17.11 -0.55
N GLY A 122 6.14 15.97 -0.59
CA GLY A 122 7.35 15.73 0.18
C GLY A 122 7.13 14.90 1.44
N VAL A 123 5.95 14.34 1.65
CA VAL A 123 5.71 13.34 2.69
C VAL A 123 5.15 12.10 2.04
N ASN A 124 5.78 10.97 2.25
CA ASN A 124 5.29 9.67 1.83
C ASN A 124 5.41 8.66 2.96
N TRP A 125 4.78 7.52 2.79
CA TRP A 125 4.87 6.43 3.75
C TRP A 125 4.92 5.08 3.06
N GLN A 126 5.46 4.10 3.78
CA GLN A 126 5.42 2.68 3.40
C GLN A 126 5.31 1.84 4.66
N ASN A 127 4.79 0.63 4.51
CA ASN A 127 4.69 -0.32 5.61
C ASN A 127 5.69 -1.46 5.44
N ASP A 128 6.33 -1.83 6.54
CA ASP A 128 7.29 -2.93 6.62
C ASP A 128 6.84 -3.92 7.68
N TYR A 129 6.95 -5.22 7.36
CA TYR A 129 6.63 -6.29 8.28
C TYR A 129 7.87 -7.06 8.71
N THR A 130 7.84 -7.53 9.94
CA THR A 130 8.78 -8.50 10.48
C THR A 130 8.01 -9.74 10.91
N LEU A 131 8.17 -10.84 10.16
CA LEU A 131 7.57 -12.14 10.46
C LEU A 131 8.63 -13.04 11.09
N VAL A 132 8.44 -13.40 12.34
CA VAL A 132 9.35 -14.29 13.07
C VAL A 132 8.68 -15.63 13.29
N LEU A 133 9.15 -16.66 12.58
CA LEU A 133 8.68 -18.03 12.73
C LEU A 133 9.13 -18.59 14.07
N ASP A 134 8.23 -19.25 14.79
CA ASP A 134 8.56 -19.90 16.05
C ASP A 134 9.43 -21.13 15.77
N ALA A 135 10.29 -21.44 16.73
CA ALA A 135 11.15 -22.63 16.65
C ALA A 135 10.30 -23.91 16.62
N THR A 136 10.70 -24.85 15.77
CA THR A 136 10.06 -26.15 15.64
C THR A 136 11.09 -27.26 15.79
N ALA A 137 10.64 -28.51 15.99
CA ALA A 137 11.53 -29.66 15.97
C ALA A 137 12.21 -29.77 14.59
N GLU A 138 13.42 -30.30 14.58
CA GLU A 138 14.21 -30.46 13.35
C GLU A 138 13.38 -31.10 12.21
N GLY A 139 13.40 -30.47 11.07
CA GLY A 139 12.64 -30.90 9.88
C GLY A 139 11.12 -30.73 9.95
N ALA A 140 10.57 -30.15 11.01
CA ALA A 140 9.14 -29.85 11.08
C ALA A 140 8.83 -28.49 10.47
N PRO A 141 7.69 -28.34 9.76
CA PRO A 141 7.27 -27.05 9.24
C PRO A 141 6.86 -26.12 10.40
N PRO A 142 7.03 -24.80 10.25
CA PRO A 142 6.53 -23.83 11.23
C PRO A 142 5.00 -23.87 11.26
N VAL A 143 4.42 -23.81 12.46
CA VAL A 143 2.97 -23.79 12.67
C VAL A 143 2.47 -22.49 13.27
N SER A 144 3.38 -21.65 13.76
CA SER A 144 3.08 -20.35 14.33
C SER A 144 4.20 -19.34 14.10
N ALA A 145 3.85 -18.07 14.18
CA ALA A 145 4.76 -16.94 14.02
C ALA A 145 4.29 -15.73 14.82
N THR A 146 5.18 -14.78 14.97
CA THR A 146 4.87 -13.43 15.44
C THR A 146 5.07 -12.42 14.32
N LEU A 147 4.12 -11.53 14.12
CA LEU A 147 4.13 -10.47 13.11
C LEU A 147 4.16 -9.10 13.77
N ASP A 148 5.14 -8.29 13.41
CA ASP A 148 5.21 -6.88 13.71
C ASP A 148 5.01 -6.07 12.44
N SER A 149 4.32 -4.92 12.55
CA SER A 149 4.13 -3.97 11.46
C SER A 149 4.66 -2.60 11.85
N TRP A 150 5.50 -2.03 11.00
CA TRP A 150 6.12 -0.74 11.17
C TRP A 150 5.85 0.15 9.97
N VAL A 151 5.38 1.36 10.22
CA VAL A 151 5.25 2.40 9.22
C VAL A 151 6.51 3.23 9.18
N SER A 152 7.08 3.38 8.01
CA SER A 152 8.21 4.25 7.69
C SER A 152 7.66 5.50 6.99
N VAL A 153 7.74 6.67 7.64
CA VAL A 153 7.36 7.96 7.07
C VAL A 153 8.63 8.70 6.68
N ASN A 154 8.70 9.08 5.42
CA ASN A 154 9.77 9.90 4.87
C ASN A 154 9.29 11.37 4.76
N ASN A 155 9.90 12.25 5.52
CA ASN A 155 9.61 13.67 5.50
C ASN A 155 10.71 14.43 4.73
N GLN A 156 10.41 14.79 3.50
CA GLN A 156 11.28 15.55 2.58
C GLN A 156 10.83 17.01 2.42
N THR A 157 10.02 17.52 3.33
CA THR A 157 9.50 18.90 3.26
C THR A 157 10.57 19.93 3.61
N GLY A 158 11.69 19.52 4.18
CA GLY A 158 12.73 20.40 4.71
C GLY A 158 12.42 20.99 6.10
N THR A 159 11.28 20.65 6.69
CA THR A 159 10.81 21.16 7.99
C THR A 159 10.32 20.01 8.86
N ASP A 160 10.65 20.03 10.14
CA ASP A 160 10.11 19.07 11.10
C ASP A 160 8.58 19.23 11.20
N LEU A 161 7.86 18.12 11.04
CA LEU A 161 6.41 18.11 11.13
C LEU A 161 5.97 17.62 12.51
N ARG A 162 4.98 18.32 13.07
CA ARG A 162 4.27 17.90 14.27
C ARG A 162 2.79 17.87 13.96
N ALA A 163 2.12 16.79 14.33
CA ALA A 163 0.69 16.65 14.09
C ALA A 163 -0.03 16.09 15.31
N GLY A 164 -1.20 16.69 15.61
CA GLY A 164 -2.08 16.23 16.68
C GLY A 164 -2.62 14.83 16.40
N THR A 165 -2.97 14.54 15.15
CA THR A 165 -3.32 13.21 14.67
C THR A 165 -2.69 12.95 13.31
N VAL A 166 -2.32 11.69 13.04
CA VAL A 166 -1.76 11.26 11.76
C VAL A 166 -2.54 10.06 11.25
N ASP A 167 -3.11 10.23 10.06
CA ASP A 167 -3.73 9.15 9.30
C ASP A 167 -2.90 8.88 8.03
N LEU A 168 -2.85 7.62 7.65
CA LEU A 168 -2.23 7.14 6.42
C LEU A 168 -3.33 6.67 5.48
N VAL A 169 -3.18 6.95 4.21
CA VAL A 169 -4.14 6.53 3.18
C VAL A 169 -3.40 5.74 2.10
N ALA A 170 -3.87 4.51 1.89
CA ALA A 170 -3.45 3.66 0.78
C ALA A 170 -4.60 3.52 -0.22
N GLY A 171 -4.27 3.59 -1.49
CA GLY A 171 -5.21 3.45 -2.58
C GLY A 171 -4.94 4.39 -3.74
N GLU A 172 -5.58 4.16 -4.87
CA GLU A 172 -5.40 5.01 -6.05
C GLU A 172 -6.22 6.30 -5.91
N ILE A 173 -5.55 7.42 -5.63
CA ILE A 173 -6.16 8.76 -5.59
C ILE A 173 -5.82 9.49 -6.87
N ALA A 174 -6.83 9.88 -7.65
CA ALA A 174 -6.65 10.73 -8.82
C ALA A 174 -6.65 12.21 -8.39
N LEU A 175 -5.48 12.82 -8.33
CA LEU A 175 -5.32 14.25 -8.03
C LEU A 175 -4.87 15.01 -9.28
N LEU A 176 -5.54 16.13 -9.59
CA LEU A 176 -5.15 17.08 -10.63
C LEU A 176 -4.45 18.28 -9.99
N LEU A 177 -3.15 18.19 -9.81
CA LEU A 177 -2.35 19.22 -9.17
C LEU A 177 -1.45 19.93 -10.21
N GLY A 178 -1.65 21.24 -10.37
CA GLY A 178 -0.81 22.06 -11.25
C GLY A 178 -0.78 21.64 -12.73
N GLY A 179 -1.85 21.01 -13.25
CA GLY A 179 -1.92 20.53 -14.63
C GLY A 179 -1.25 19.17 -14.89
N GLN A 180 -0.62 18.58 -13.89
CA GLN A 180 -0.12 17.20 -13.92
C GLN A 180 -1.08 16.28 -13.17
N GLN A 181 -1.34 15.13 -13.75
CA GLN A 181 -2.12 14.09 -13.10
C GLN A 181 -1.19 13.32 -12.15
N TYR A 182 -1.29 13.58 -10.85
CA TYR A 182 -0.69 12.74 -9.82
C TYR A 182 -1.58 11.52 -9.65
N ARG A 183 -1.10 10.37 -10.08
CA ARG A 183 -1.68 9.09 -9.71
C ARG A 183 -0.78 8.52 -8.62
N ALA A 184 -1.34 8.18 -7.50
CA ALA A 184 -0.70 7.29 -6.55
C ALA A 184 -0.52 5.95 -7.25
N TYR A 185 0.63 5.76 -7.83
CA TYR A 185 0.98 4.55 -8.54
C TYR A 185 1.98 3.79 -7.68
N ASP A 186 1.55 2.68 -7.14
CA ASP A 186 2.46 1.68 -6.62
C ASP A 186 3.22 1.05 -7.81
N GLU A 187 4.32 1.69 -8.21
CA GLU A 187 5.21 1.18 -9.25
C GLU A 187 5.75 -0.22 -8.90
N ILE A 188 5.75 -0.54 -7.61
CA ILE A 188 6.09 -1.86 -7.07
C ILE A 188 4.93 -2.84 -7.27
N ALA A 189 3.67 -2.39 -7.23
CA ALA A 189 2.52 -3.22 -7.56
C ALA A 189 2.51 -3.61 -9.04
N ARG A 190 3.00 -2.76 -9.95
CA ARG A 190 3.18 -3.12 -11.37
C ARG A 190 4.21 -4.23 -11.57
N GLN A 191 5.33 -4.20 -10.88
CA GLN A 191 6.34 -5.25 -10.99
C GLN A 191 5.86 -6.57 -10.38
N SER A 192 4.99 -6.52 -9.37
CA SER A 192 4.37 -7.72 -8.78
C SER A 192 3.15 -8.20 -9.56
N ALA A 193 2.38 -7.32 -10.22
CA ALA A 193 1.27 -7.71 -11.10
C ALA A 193 1.76 -8.47 -12.34
N ASN A 194 2.88 -8.06 -12.93
CA ASN A 194 3.53 -8.84 -14.00
C ASN A 194 4.08 -10.20 -13.56
N ARG A 195 4.21 -10.45 -12.25
CA ARG A 195 4.51 -11.77 -11.66
C ARG A 195 3.29 -12.51 -11.14
N ARG A 196 2.13 -11.87 -11.05
CA ARG A 196 0.92 -12.41 -10.45
C ARG A 196 -0.30 -12.31 -11.36
N GLU A 197 -0.20 -12.82 -12.57
CA GLU A 197 -1.43 -13.20 -13.29
C GLU A 197 -2.14 -14.42 -12.69
N VAL A 198 -1.80 -14.81 -11.48
CA VAL A 198 -2.45 -15.90 -10.78
C VAL A 198 -2.59 -15.56 -9.31
N SER A 199 -3.44 -14.60 -9.01
CA SER A 199 -4.03 -14.49 -7.68
C SER A 199 -5.53 -14.38 -7.85
N GLU A 200 -6.21 -15.39 -7.32
CA GLU A 200 -7.66 -15.47 -7.21
C GLU A 200 -8.28 -14.09 -6.99
N SER A 201 -9.33 -13.83 -7.75
CA SER A 201 -10.30 -12.80 -7.44
C SER A 201 -10.91 -13.09 -6.06
N VAL A 202 -10.20 -12.69 -5.01
CA VAL A 202 -10.81 -12.48 -3.72
C VAL A 202 -11.67 -11.24 -3.92
N GLU A 203 -12.98 -11.42 -3.94
CA GLU A 203 -13.92 -10.34 -3.72
C GLU A 203 -13.49 -9.63 -2.45
N VAL A 204 -12.86 -8.45 -2.61
CA VAL A 204 -12.48 -7.60 -1.50
C VAL A 204 -13.77 -7.00 -0.97
N VAL A 205 -14.42 -7.71 -0.06
CA VAL A 205 -15.45 -7.13 0.79
C VAL A 205 -14.73 -6.20 1.74
N THR A 206 -14.54 -4.97 1.29
CA THR A 206 -14.09 -3.89 2.16
C THR A 206 -15.22 -3.56 3.12
N SER A 207 -15.09 -3.96 4.37
CA SER A 207 -15.87 -3.34 5.46
C SER A 207 -15.36 -1.91 5.65
N ALA A 208 -15.75 -1.00 4.74
CA ALA A 208 -15.54 0.42 4.86
C ALA A 208 -16.65 1.00 5.74
N GLU A 209 -16.55 0.82 7.05
CA GLU A 209 -17.23 1.70 7.98
C GLU A 209 -16.40 2.98 8.14
N ALA A 210 -16.59 3.90 7.21
CA ALA A 210 -16.51 5.34 7.44
C ALA A 210 -16.95 6.07 6.16
N ALA A 211 -18.15 6.62 6.19
CA ALA A 211 -18.61 7.74 5.37
C ALA A 211 -18.01 7.81 3.93
N GLY A 212 -18.59 7.11 2.97
CA GLY A 212 -18.53 7.49 1.56
C GLY A 212 -17.18 7.34 0.81
N LEU A 213 -16.13 6.77 1.42
CA LEU A 213 -14.81 6.60 0.82
C LEU A 213 -14.52 5.12 0.53
N SER A 214 -15.33 4.46 -0.26
CA SER A 214 -15.20 3.03 -0.59
C SER A 214 -13.97 2.66 -1.42
N VAL A 215 -13.12 3.61 -1.80
CA VAL A 215 -11.96 3.41 -2.68
C VAL A 215 -10.62 3.43 -1.93
N PHE A 216 -10.59 3.81 -0.65
CA PHE A 216 -9.35 3.97 0.11
C PHE A 216 -9.36 3.19 1.41
N SER A 217 -8.18 2.69 1.79
CA SER A 217 -7.95 2.19 3.15
C SER A 217 -7.23 3.26 3.98
N ARG A 218 -7.82 3.64 5.12
CA ARG A 218 -7.26 4.60 6.05
C ARG A 218 -6.75 3.89 7.30
N PHE A 219 -5.53 4.22 7.71
CA PHE A 219 -4.86 3.66 8.89
C PHE A 219 -4.51 4.78 9.85
N ARG A 220 -5.03 4.75 11.08
CA ARG A 220 -4.64 5.68 12.14
C ARG A 220 -3.25 5.32 12.66
N LEU A 221 -2.25 6.18 12.41
CA LEU A 221 -0.88 5.96 12.88
C LEU A 221 -0.73 6.33 14.35
N GLY A 222 -1.30 7.45 14.78
CA GLY A 222 -1.24 7.86 16.18
C GLY A 222 -1.61 9.32 16.42
N ARG A 223 -1.31 9.76 17.65
CA ARG A 223 -1.55 11.14 18.10
C ARG A 223 -0.24 11.77 18.57
N ASN A 224 -0.15 13.11 18.43
CA ASN A 224 1.00 13.91 18.90
C ASN A 224 2.33 13.40 18.34
N LEU A 225 2.35 13.08 17.04
CA LEU A 225 3.54 12.56 16.38
C LEU A 225 4.43 13.68 15.87
N SER A 226 5.74 13.43 15.92
CA SER A 226 6.78 14.29 15.35
C SER A 226 7.55 13.52 14.28
N MET A 227 7.72 14.12 13.10
CA MET A 227 8.44 13.57 11.96
C MET A 227 9.56 14.53 11.59
N ASN A 228 10.79 14.12 11.90
CA ASN A 228 11.98 14.92 11.68
C ASN A 228 12.37 14.93 10.20
N ALA A 229 12.57 16.11 9.62
CA ALA A 229 13.00 16.28 8.23
C ALA A 229 14.47 15.86 7.99
N ASN A 230 15.30 15.88 9.02
CA ASN A 230 16.71 15.49 8.93
C ASN A 230 16.90 13.97 9.16
N ALA A 231 15.87 13.25 9.59
CA ALA A 231 15.92 11.80 9.68
C ALA A 231 15.59 11.20 8.31
N PRO A 232 16.43 10.29 7.78
CA PRO A 232 16.14 9.62 6.51
C PRO A 232 14.81 8.86 6.55
N ILE A 233 14.43 8.35 7.71
CA ILE A 233 13.17 7.62 7.92
C ILE A 233 12.69 7.84 9.36
N ASN A 234 11.41 8.17 9.53
CA ASN A 234 10.73 8.19 10.81
C ASN A 234 9.87 6.91 10.91
N ARG A 235 10.14 6.04 11.89
CA ARG A 235 9.46 4.74 12.02
C ARG A 235 8.52 4.71 13.21
N PHE A 236 7.30 4.25 12.97
CA PHE A 236 6.26 4.12 13.99
C PHE A 236 5.65 2.72 13.95
N PRO A 237 5.37 2.08 15.10
CA PRO A 237 4.69 0.80 15.10
C PRO A 237 3.22 0.98 14.73
N LEU A 238 2.73 0.19 13.78
CA LEU A 238 1.30 0.10 13.49
C LEU A 238 0.64 -0.93 14.43
N PHE A 239 1.27 -2.10 14.55
CA PHE A 239 0.98 -3.09 15.58
C PHE A 239 2.22 -3.94 15.87
N GLN A 240 2.25 -4.59 17.04
CA GLN A 240 3.38 -5.41 17.45
C GLN A 240 2.89 -6.74 18.06
N ARG A 241 3.70 -7.78 17.89
CA ARG A 241 3.51 -9.11 18.48
C ARG A 241 2.18 -9.77 18.16
N ALA A 242 1.63 -9.51 16.97
CA ALA A 242 0.44 -10.22 16.53
C ALA A 242 0.77 -11.70 16.31
N ARG A 243 0.00 -12.60 16.94
CA ARG A 243 0.20 -14.05 16.81
C ARG A 243 -0.49 -14.58 15.57
N LEU A 244 0.25 -15.36 14.78
CA LEU A 244 -0.23 -16.00 13.57
C LEU A 244 -0.21 -17.53 13.71
N ARG A 245 -1.20 -18.16 13.09
CA ARG A 245 -1.11 -19.57 12.71
C ARG A 245 -0.53 -19.63 11.30
N ILE A 246 0.45 -20.50 11.10
CA ILE A 246 1.13 -20.66 9.81
C ILE A 246 0.80 -22.02 9.23
N THR A 247 0.42 -22.04 7.96
CA THR A 247 0.34 -23.24 7.15
C THR A 247 1.44 -23.18 6.09
N GLN A 248 2.42 -24.08 6.16
CA GLN A 248 3.44 -24.18 5.12
C GLN A 248 2.88 -24.98 3.95
N ARG A 249 3.00 -24.44 2.74
CA ARG A 249 2.66 -25.12 1.48
C ARG A 249 3.91 -25.23 0.62
N LEU A 250 4.18 -26.41 0.08
CA LEU A 250 5.22 -26.65 -0.91
C LEU A 250 4.59 -26.56 -2.30
N VAL A 251 5.04 -25.61 -3.12
CA VAL A 251 4.42 -25.36 -4.42
C VAL A 251 5.44 -25.57 -5.54
N PHE A 252 5.13 -26.45 -6.46
CA PHE A 252 5.79 -26.53 -7.75
C PHE A 252 4.97 -25.73 -8.76
N GLU A 253 5.47 -24.60 -9.16
CA GLU A 253 4.80 -23.71 -10.11
C GLU A 253 5.64 -23.52 -11.36
N ASN A 254 5.02 -23.64 -12.52
CA ASN A 254 5.66 -23.36 -13.78
C ASN A 254 5.60 -21.86 -14.08
N GLU A 255 6.66 -21.13 -13.78
CA GLU A 255 6.75 -19.67 -13.96
C GLU A 255 6.63 -19.21 -15.43
N HIS A 256 6.84 -20.14 -16.38
CA HIS A 256 6.90 -19.81 -17.80
C HIS A 256 5.62 -20.23 -18.56
N GLY A 257 4.58 -20.69 -17.85
CA GLY A 257 3.26 -20.99 -18.42
C GLY A 257 3.33 -21.70 -19.79
N ALA A 258 2.50 -21.28 -20.70
CA ALA A 258 2.41 -21.79 -22.04
C ALA A 258 3.56 -21.40 -22.99
N GLN A 259 4.37 -20.39 -22.69
CA GLN A 259 5.55 -20.13 -23.53
C GLN A 259 6.50 -21.35 -23.57
N THR A 260 6.55 -22.13 -22.49
CA THR A 260 7.29 -23.40 -22.45
C THR A 260 6.55 -24.48 -23.24
N LEU A 261 5.23 -24.44 -23.32
CA LEU A 261 4.42 -25.31 -24.19
C LEU A 261 4.63 -24.96 -25.67
N ALA A 262 4.78 -23.67 -26.01
CA ALA A 262 4.91 -23.22 -27.40
C ALA A 262 6.26 -23.58 -28.05
N ARG A 263 7.34 -23.69 -27.30
CA ARG A 263 8.71 -23.85 -27.83
C ARG A 263 9.28 -25.26 -27.72
N GLY A 264 8.49 -26.30 -27.69
CA GLY A 264 8.88 -27.72 -27.86
C GLY A 264 10.16 -28.15 -27.13
N GLY A 265 10.03 -29.04 -26.16
CA GLY A 265 11.13 -29.92 -25.77
C GLY A 265 12.03 -29.48 -24.62
N PHE A 266 11.66 -28.50 -23.78
CA PHE A 266 12.49 -28.20 -22.61
C PHE A 266 12.09 -29.07 -21.41
N GLN A 267 13.03 -29.93 -21.03
CA GLN A 267 13.05 -30.53 -19.71
C GLN A 267 13.50 -29.44 -18.73
N LEU A 268 12.64 -29.04 -17.80
CA LEU A 268 13.07 -28.16 -16.72
C LEU A 268 14.06 -28.93 -15.84
N LEU A 269 15.19 -28.29 -15.55
CA LEU A 269 16.12 -28.81 -14.56
C LEU A 269 15.44 -28.95 -13.20
N PRO A 270 15.86 -29.93 -12.38
CA PRO A 270 15.34 -30.08 -11.03
C PRO A 270 15.47 -28.77 -10.24
N ARG A 271 14.34 -28.26 -9.72
CA ARG A 271 14.36 -27.08 -8.86
C ARG A 271 13.59 -27.33 -7.56
N GLY A 272 14.06 -26.72 -6.48
CA GLY A 272 13.37 -26.78 -5.19
C GLY A 272 11.96 -26.19 -5.29
N LEU A 273 10.97 -26.83 -4.66
CA LEU A 273 9.63 -26.30 -4.55
C LEU A 273 9.63 -25.00 -3.76
N GLU A 274 8.75 -24.08 -4.12
CA GLU A 274 8.54 -22.87 -3.32
C GLU A 274 7.95 -23.22 -1.96
N VAL A 275 8.51 -22.63 -0.93
CA VAL A 275 8.02 -22.72 0.43
C VAL A 275 7.13 -21.49 0.69
N ARG A 276 5.83 -21.67 0.63
CA ARG A 276 4.85 -20.60 0.89
C ARG A 276 4.30 -20.75 2.30
N LEU A 277 4.29 -19.64 3.04
CA LEU A 277 3.72 -19.52 4.36
C LEU A 277 2.37 -18.82 4.22
N VAL A 278 1.31 -19.50 4.59
CA VAL A 278 -0.07 -19.00 4.49
C VAL A 278 -0.58 -18.69 5.88
N SER A 279 -1.22 -17.54 6.04
CA SER A 279 -1.81 -17.10 7.29
C SER A 279 -3.01 -16.19 7.02
N GLN A 280 -3.65 -15.74 8.08
CA GLN A 280 -4.76 -14.77 8.03
C GLN A 280 -4.39 -13.51 8.79
N ASN A 281 -4.96 -12.38 8.39
CA ASN A 281 -4.83 -11.14 9.14
C ASN A 281 -5.42 -11.32 10.55
N PRO A 282 -4.59 -11.21 11.59
CA PRO A 282 -5.03 -11.44 12.97
C PRO A 282 -5.63 -10.20 13.64
N THR A 283 -5.66 -9.06 12.92
CA THR A 283 -6.09 -7.78 13.48
C THR A 283 -7.54 -7.46 13.11
N GLU A 284 -8.17 -6.57 13.88
CA GLU A 284 -9.52 -6.08 13.60
C GLU A 284 -9.57 -5.03 12.48
N ALA A 285 -8.40 -4.56 12.01
CA ALA A 285 -8.27 -3.60 10.95
C ALA A 285 -7.60 -4.23 9.71
N SER A 286 -7.74 -3.61 8.55
CA SER A 286 -6.98 -4.01 7.37
C SER A 286 -5.47 -3.85 7.63
N MET A 287 -4.67 -4.78 7.11
CA MET A 287 -3.21 -4.68 7.08
C MET A 287 -2.79 -4.00 5.77
N PRO A 288 -2.03 -2.89 5.81
CA PRO A 288 -1.57 -2.25 4.58
C PRO A 288 -0.66 -3.16 3.76
N ALA A 289 -0.57 -2.91 2.45
CA ALA A 289 0.45 -3.58 1.65
C ALA A 289 1.85 -3.19 2.13
N GLY A 290 2.79 -4.16 2.17
CA GLY A 290 4.13 -3.87 2.65
C GLY A 290 5.13 -5.00 2.42
N GLN A 291 6.42 -4.66 2.46
CA GLN A 291 7.50 -5.65 2.41
C GLN A 291 7.54 -6.43 3.73
N VAL A 292 7.79 -7.74 3.64
CA VAL A 292 7.98 -8.60 4.82
C VAL A 292 9.35 -9.23 4.83
N ASN A 293 10.05 -9.08 5.94
CA ASN A 293 11.27 -9.81 6.25
C ASN A 293 10.90 -11.02 7.11
N ILE A 294 11.26 -12.21 6.65
CA ILE A 294 10.92 -13.47 7.30
C ILE A 294 12.16 -13.97 8.05
N TYR A 295 11.99 -14.20 9.34
CA TYR A 295 13.01 -14.71 10.23
C TYR A 295 12.62 -16.09 10.78
N ALA A 296 13.58 -17.00 10.91
CA ALA A 296 13.42 -18.23 11.67
C ALA A 296 14.24 -18.16 12.95
N ARG A 297 13.68 -18.65 14.05
CA ARG A 297 14.39 -18.75 15.33
C ARG A 297 15.21 -20.04 15.38
N ASP A 298 16.48 -19.87 15.76
CA ASP A 298 17.36 -20.95 16.18
C ASP A 298 17.88 -20.59 17.59
N GLY A 299 17.29 -21.17 18.60
CA GLY A 299 17.55 -20.79 19.98
C GLY A 299 17.25 -19.32 20.26
N ALA A 300 18.28 -18.57 20.68
CA ALA A 300 18.17 -17.14 20.96
C ALA A 300 18.34 -16.25 19.72
N ILE A 301 18.78 -16.80 18.60
CA ILE A 301 19.09 -16.05 17.36
C ILE A 301 17.93 -16.17 16.38
N ALA A 302 17.58 -15.04 15.74
CA ALA A 302 16.66 -15.01 14.62
C ALA A 302 17.46 -14.69 13.35
N GLN A 303 17.40 -15.57 12.35
CA GLN A 303 18.09 -15.41 11.08
C GLN A 303 17.09 -15.09 9.97
N VAL A 304 17.47 -14.20 9.05
CA VAL A 304 16.66 -13.90 7.85
C VAL A 304 16.65 -15.14 6.97
N VAL A 305 15.44 -15.64 6.66
CA VAL A 305 15.24 -16.82 5.83
C VAL A 305 14.43 -16.53 4.57
N GLY A 306 13.99 -15.29 4.39
CA GLY A 306 13.27 -14.86 3.19
C GLY A 306 12.81 -13.42 3.25
N GLN A 307 12.39 -12.91 2.12
CA GLN A 307 11.74 -11.62 1.94
C GLN A 307 10.64 -11.76 0.90
N ASP A 308 9.50 -11.14 1.14
CA ASP A 308 8.38 -11.09 0.20
C ASP A 308 7.53 -9.85 0.48
N ARG A 309 6.32 -9.80 -0.03
CA ARG A 309 5.37 -8.71 0.18
C ARG A 309 4.03 -9.26 0.65
N ILE A 310 3.46 -8.64 1.69
CA ILE A 310 2.08 -8.85 2.08
C ILE A 310 1.22 -7.84 1.31
N PRO A 311 0.16 -8.27 0.60
CA PRO A 311 -0.79 -7.36 -0.04
C PRO A 311 -1.67 -6.66 1.00
N LEU A 312 -2.43 -5.62 0.59
CA LEU A 312 -3.51 -5.08 1.41
C LEU A 312 -4.45 -6.23 1.79
N THR A 313 -4.58 -6.49 3.09
CA THR A 313 -5.29 -7.67 3.59
C THR A 313 -6.37 -7.25 4.60
N PRO A 314 -7.66 -7.45 4.31
CA PRO A 314 -8.75 -7.11 5.22
C PRO A 314 -8.71 -7.96 6.49
N PRO A 315 -9.45 -7.60 7.56
CA PRO A 315 -9.56 -8.42 8.77
C PRO A 315 -9.98 -9.85 8.45
N GLY A 316 -9.25 -10.84 9.00
CA GLY A 316 -9.50 -12.26 8.72
C GLY A 316 -9.14 -12.73 7.31
N GLY A 317 -8.74 -11.83 6.41
CA GLY A 317 -8.32 -12.17 5.04
C GLY A 317 -7.06 -13.03 5.03
N GLU A 318 -6.99 -13.99 4.11
CA GLU A 318 -5.82 -14.84 3.91
C GLU A 318 -4.72 -14.06 3.16
N PHE A 319 -3.47 -14.25 3.56
CA PHE A 319 -2.31 -13.80 2.82
C PHE A 319 -1.26 -14.92 2.74
N SER A 320 -0.42 -14.86 1.73
CA SER A 320 0.65 -15.83 1.52
C SER A 320 1.95 -15.11 1.22
N VAL A 321 3.03 -15.58 1.84
CA VAL A 321 4.39 -15.08 1.60
C VAL A 321 5.34 -16.22 1.28
N THR A 322 6.26 -16.00 0.35
CA THR A 322 7.25 -16.98 -0.08
C THR A 322 8.51 -16.85 0.77
N GLN A 323 8.81 -17.86 1.55
CA GLN A 323 10.04 -17.93 2.32
C GLN A 323 11.27 -18.16 1.43
N GLY A 324 11.11 -18.95 0.37
CA GLY A 324 12.21 -19.33 -0.53
C GLY A 324 11.92 -20.67 -1.21
N ARG A 325 12.96 -21.44 -1.50
CA ARG A 325 12.83 -22.75 -2.14
C ARG A 325 13.32 -23.86 -1.22
N SER A 326 12.62 -24.99 -1.27
CA SER A 326 12.99 -26.19 -0.50
C SER A 326 14.36 -26.72 -0.93
N ALA A 327 15.20 -27.01 0.06
CA ALA A 327 16.48 -27.71 -0.15
C ALA A 327 16.33 -29.23 -0.23
N THR A 328 15.16 -29.78 0.09
CA THR A 328 14.94 -31.21 0.18
C THR A 328 13.87 -31.75 -0.79
N VAL A 329 12.94 -30.89 -1.23
CA VAL A 329 11.87 -31.29 -2.16
C VAL A 329 12.04 -30.58 -3.49
N PHE A 330 12.17 -31.37 -4.57
CA PHE A 330 12.48 -30.88 -5.91
C PHE A 330 11.41 -31.33 -6.90
N GLY A 331 11.17 -30.53 -7.92
CA GLY A 331 10.30 -30.89 -9.04
C GLY A 331 11.03 -30.80 -10.38
N THR A 332 10.69 -31.71 -11.30
CA THR A 332 11.03 -31.62 -12.72
C THR A 332 9.78 -31.71 -13.55
N ARG A 333 9.75 -31.04 -14.68
CA ARG A 333 8.64 -31.04 -15.62
C ARG A 333 9.14 -31.36 -17.01
N ARG A 334 8.44 -32.25 -17.73
CA ARG A 334 8.74 -32.56 -19.13
C ARG A 334 7.44 -32.71 -19.94
N ILE A 335 7.53 -32.36 -21.20
CA ILE A 335 6.48 -32.65 -22.18
C ILE A 335 6.78 -34.00 -22.76
N LEU A 336 5.85 -34.93 -22.62
CA LEU A 336 6.00 -36.30 -23.18
C LEU A 336 5.55 -36.35 -24.63
N GLU A 337 4.50 -35.62 -24.95
CA GLU A 337 3.90 -35.63 -26.27
C GLU A 337 3.23 -34.29 -26.58
N ARG A 338 3.26 -33.90 -27.87
CA ARG A 338 2.59 -32.73 -28.38
C ARG A 338 2.08 -33.02 -29.78
N ARG A 339 0.74 -32.89 -29.96
CA ARG A 339 0.06 -33.11 -31.24
C ARG A 339 -0.75 -31.88 -31.62
N SER A 340 -0.55 -31.39 -32.83
CA SER A 340 -1.45 -30.41 -33.44
C SER A 340 -2.46 -31.13 -34.32
N SER A 341 -3.70 -30.70 -34.28
CA SER A 341 -4.79 -31.17 -35.15
C SER A 341 -5.76 -30.04 -35.40
N GLN A 342 -6.61 -30.17 -36.43
CA GLN A 342 -7.59 -29.15 -36.76
C GLN A 342 -8.99 -29.55 -36.27
N TYR A 343 -9.79 -28.53 -35.97
CA TYR A 343 -11.23 -28.69 -35.70
C TYR A 343 -12.01 -27.56 -36.39
N LYS A 344 -13.29 -27.73 -36.61
CA LYS A 344 -14.17 -26.71 -37.10
C LYS A 344 -14.86 -26.03 -35.94
N ASP A 345 -14.80 -24.66 -35.92
CA ASP A 345 -15.54 -23.89 -34.93
C ASP A 345 -17.04 -23.78 -35.28
N ALA A 346 -17.82 -23.09 -34.44
CA ALA A 346 -19.29 -22.97 -34.67
C ALA A 346 -19.67 -22.22 -35.95
N ALA A 347 -18.74 -21.47 -36.57
CA ALA A 347 -18.91 -20.78 -37.83
C ALA A 347 -18.28 -21.52 -39.01
N ASP A 348 -17.97 -22.82 -38.84
CA ASP A 348 -17.38 -23.74 -39.84
C ASP A 348 -15.95 -23.35 -40.29
N TYR A 349 -15.25 -22.45 -39.57
CA TYR A 349 -13.85 -22.14 -39.85
C TYR A 349 -12.94 -23.21 -39.26
N SER A 350 -11.93 -23.61 -40.06
CA SER A 350 -10.88 -24.53 -39.58
C SER A 350 -9.97 -23.80 -38.58
N ARG A 351 -9.81 -24.36 -37.38
CA ARG A 351 -8.97 -23.87 -36.30
C ARG A 351 -8.01 -24.94 -35.85
N ASP A 352 -6.84 -24.53 -35.38
CA ASP A 352 -5.89 -25.44 -34.79
C ASP A 352 -6.22 -25.72 -33.33
N LYS A 353 -6.04 -26.96 -32.91
CA LYS A 353 -6.03 -27.37 -31.52
C LYS A 353 -4.75 -28.12 -31.21
N LEU A 354 -4.27 -27.94 -29.99
CA LEU A 354 -3.04 -28.51 -29.51
C LEU A 354 -3.32 -29.42 -28.33
N THR A 355 -2.94 -30.70 -28.44
CA THR A 355 -2.96 -31.64 -27.33
C THR A 355 -1.54 -31.85 -26.80
N THR A 356 -1.36 -31.59 -25.51
CA THR A 356 -0.04 -31.70 -24.86
C THR A 356 -0.13 -32.62 -23.65
N LYS A 357 0.74 -33.65 -23.61
CA LYS A 357 0.91 -34.54 -22.47
C LYS A 357 2.15 -34.15 -21.67
N VAL A 358 1.94 -33.90 -20.38
CA VAL A 358 2.97 -33.39 -19.45
C VAL A 358 3.17 -34.41 -18.34
N GLU A 359 4.43 -34.55 -17.93
CA GLU A 359 4.82 -35.31 -16.75
C GLU A 359 5.60 -34.41 -15.79
N ILE A 360 5.28 -34.49 -14.50
CA ILE A 360 5.95 -33.80 -13.42
C ILE A 360 6.39 -34.83 -12.39
N VAL A 361 7.68 -34.84 -12.09
CA VAL A 361 8.26 -35.75 -11.08
C VAL A 361 8.69 -34.92 -9.88
N LEU A 362 8.05 -35.18 -8.74
CA LEU A 362 8.45 -34.61 -7.45
C LEU A 362 9.32 -35.61 -6.70
N THR A 363 10.45 -35.13 -6.18
CA THR A 363 11.42 -35.91 -5.42
C THR A 363 11.58 -35.29 -4.03
N ASN A 364 11.33 -36.05 -2.99
CA ASN A 364 11.53 -35.64 -1.60
C ASN A 364 12.76 -36.38 -1.04
N ARG A 365 13.82 -35.67 -0.69
CA ARG A 365 15.04 -36.18 -0.04
C ARG A 365 14.99 -36.02 1.48
N GLY A 366 13.91 -35.47 2.01
CA GLY A 366 13.71 -35.29 3.45
C GLY A 366 13.25 -36.60 4.12
N SER A 367 13.31 -36.59 5.45
CA SER A 367 12.95 -37.72 6.30
C SER A 367 11.44 -37.85 6.62
N ARG A 368 10.61 -36.90 6.14
CA ARG A 368 9.15 -36.91 6.35
C ARG A 368 8.41 -36.84 5.02
N ALA A 369 7.28 -37.53 4.92
CA ALA A 369 6.36 -37.34 3.81
C ALA A 369 5.81 -35.91 3.80
N VAL A 370 5.62 -35.33 2.60
CA VAL A 370 5.11 -33.97 2.44
C VAL A 370 3.96 -33.94 1.44
N GLU A 371 3.01 -33.04 1.65
CA GLU A 371 2.06 -32.65 0.64
C GLU A 371 2.62 -31.50 -0.20
N ALA A 372 2.54 -31.65 -1.52
CA ALA A 372 2.98 -30.63 -2.46
C ALA A 372 1.81 -30.24 -3.38
N LEU A 373 1.77 -28.99 -3.80
CA LEU A 373 0.85 -28.46 -4.78
C LEU A 373 1.59 -28.29 -6.10
N VAL A 374 1.11 -28.91 -7.16
CA VAL A 374 1.56 -28.66 -8.52
C VAL A 374 0.59 -27.64 -9.13
N ARG A 375 1.09 -26.46 -9.47
CA ARG A 375 0.32 -25.40 -10.14
C ARG A 375 0.79 -25.23 -11.57
N GLU A 376 -0.15 -25.26 -12.50
CA GLU A 376 0.09 -25.11 -13.92
C GLU A 376 -0.79 -24.00 -14.50
N GLY A 377 -0.15 -23.08 -15.24
CA GLY A 377 -0.81 -22.08 -16.05
C GLY A 377 -1.00 -22.60 -17.48
N ILE A 378 -2.15 -22.32 -18.07
CA ILE A 378 -2.49 -22.68 -19.45
C ILE A 378 -2.67 -21.41 -20.27
N GLU A 379 -2.03 -21.34 -21.44
CA GLU A 379 -2.32 -20.32 -22.46
C GLU A 379 -3.07 -20.95 -23.66
N PRO A 380 -3.94 -20.21 -24.29
CA PRO A 380 -4.40 -18.86 -23.97
C PRO A 380 -5.25 -18.81 -22.71
N ALA A 381 -5.21 -17.67 -22.01
CA ALA A 381 -5.94 -17.40 -20.79
C ALA A 381 -7.45 -17.22 -21.05
N ASN A 382 -8.10 -18.25 -21.53
CA ASN A 382 -9.52 -18.24 -21.84
C ASN A 382 -10.15 -19.55 -21.35
N GLU A 383 -11.12 -19.46 -20.44
CA GLU A 383 -11.78 -20.61 -19.80
C GLU A 383 -12.33 -21.64 -20.80
N ASN A 384 -12.85 -21.19 -21.93
CA ASN A 384 -13.50 -22.02 -22.93
C ASN A 384 -12.53 -22.62 -23.96
N ARG A 385 -11.23 -22.36 -23.85
CA ARG A 385 -10.23 -22.78 -24.82
C ARG A 385 -9.29 -23.86 -24.34
N TRP A 386 -9.48 -24.41 -23.15
CA TRP A 386 -8.69 -25.55 -22.70
C TRP A 386 -9.50 -26.55 -21.88
N THR A 387 -9.12 -27.79 -21.96
CA THR A 387 -9.74 -28.91 -21.25
C THR A 387 -8.67 -29.92 -20.84
N ILE A 388 -8.73 -30.40 -19.59
CA ILE A 388 -7.93 -31.56 -19.16
C ILE A 388 -8.64 -32.81 -19.67
N LEU A 389 -7.98 -33.56 -20.54
CA LEU A 389 -8.50 -34.84 -21.10
C LEU A 389 -8.22 -35.98 -20.14
N GLU A 390 -7.03 -36.02 -19.52
CA GLU A 390 -6.60 -37.04 -18.59
C GLU A 390 -5.72 -36.43 -17.50
N SER A 391 -5.79 -36.98 -16.31
CA SER A 391 -4.91 -36.66 -15.20
C SER A 391 -4.73 -37.85 -14.28
N SER A 392 -3.49 -38.09 -13.80
CA SER A 392 -3.18 -39.15 -12.83
C SER A 392 -3.68 -38.85 -11.42
N SER A 393 -4.12 -37.64 -11.15
CA SER A 393 -4.61 -37.17 -9.84
C SER A 393 -5.72 -36.15 -10.04
N PRO A 394 -6.60 -35.95 -9.05
CA PRO A 394 -7.66 -34.95 -9.13
C PRO A 394 -7.13 -33.55 -9.43
N VAL A 395 -7.78 -32.86 -10.36
CA VAL A 395 -7.45 -31.51 -10.79
C VAL A 395 -8.44 -30.53 -10.18
N GLU A 396 -7.95 -29.50 -9.53
CA GLU A 396 -8.73 -28.38 -8.99
C GLU A 396 -8.45 -27.15 -9.85
N ARG A 397 -9.51 -26.57 -10.47
CA ARG A 397 -9.38 -25.33 -11.23
C ARG A 397 -9.33 -24.16 -10.26
N LEU A 398 -8.31 -23.32 -10.36
CA LEU A 398 -8.12 -22.14 -9.51
C LEU A 398 -8.63 -20.86 -10.19
N SER A 399 -8.45 -20.74 -11.50
CA SER A 399 -8.86 -19.57 -12.29
C SER A 399 -9.15 -19.94 -13.73
N ALA A 400 -9.41 -18.93 -14.56
CA ALA A 400 -9.63 -19.10 -16.01
C ALA A 400 -8.49 -19.86 -16.70
N ASN A 401 -7.27 -19.70 -16.23
CA ASN A 401 -6.07 -20.22 -16.91
C ASN A 401 -5.15 -21.02 -16.00
N THR A 402 -5.57 -21.35 -14.77
CA THR A 402 -4.72 -22.04 -13.79
C THR A 402 -5.46 -23.18 -13.13
N PHE A 403 -4.76 -24.29 -12.93
CA PHE A 403 -5.21 -25.39 -12.10
C PHE A 403 -4.13 -25.87 -11.15
N GLN A 404 -4.52 -26.64 -10.13
CA GLN A 404 -3.59 -27.30 -9.22
C GLN A 404 -3.93 -28.77 -9.04
N ILE A 405 -2.90 -29.53 -8.68
CA ILE A 405 -2.99 -30.94 -8.31
C ILE A 405 -2.31 -31.11 -6.96
N LYS A 406 -3.01 -31.70 -5.98
CA LYS A 406 -2.43 -32.05 -4.67
C LYS A 406 -1.74 -33.41 -4.76
N VAL A 407 -0.52 -33.48 -4.24
CA VAL A 407 0.33 -34.67 -4.39
C VAL A 407 1.01 -34.98 -3.07
N GLN A 408 0.93 -36.22 -2.63
CA GLN A 408 1.73 -36.74 -1.52
C GLN A 408 3.06 -37.28 -2.02
N VAL A 409 4.16 -36.79 -1.43
CA VAL A 409 5.51 -37.24 -1.78
C VAL A 409 6.14 -37.93 -0.56
N PRO A 410 6.38 -39.26 -0.61
CA PRO A 410 6.88 -39.99 0.54
C PRO A 410 8.27 -39.53 0.94
N ALA A 411 8.67 -39.80 2.18
CA ALA A 411 10.03 -39.55 2.66
C ALA A 411 11.05 -40.33 1.84
N GLY A 412 12.14 -39.69 1.42
CA GLY A 412 13.18 -40.29 0.59
C GLY A 412 12.68 -40.77 -0.78
N GLY A 413 11.46 -40.45 -1.19
CA GLY A 413 10.80 -41.04 -2.35
C GLY A 413 10.50 -40.05 -3.47
N LYS A 414 9.79 -40.55 -4.47
CA LYS A 414 9.33 -39.78 -5.64
C LYS A 414 7.86 -40.05 -5.91
N THR A 415 7.21 -39.05 -6.45
CA THR A 415 5.83 -39.17 -6.97
C THR A 415 5.76 -38.52 -8.35
N THR A 416 5.16 -39.23 -9.30
CA THR A 416 4.95 -38.76 -10.67
C THR A 416 3.50 -38.36 -10.88
N VAL A 417 3.29 -37.18 -11.42
CA VAL A 417 2.00 -36.67 -11.85
C VAL A 417 2.03 -36.48 -13.36
N SER A 418 1.00 -36.92 -14.05
CA SER A 418 0.84 -36.68 -15.47
C SER A 418 -0.54 -36.15 -15.79
N TYR A 419 -0.60 -35.29 -16.80
CA TYR A 419 -1.89 -34.82 -17.34
C TYR A 419 -1.77 -34.57 -18.84
N THR A 420 -2.92 -34.63 -19.51
CA THR A 420 -3.07 -34.29 -20.92
C THR A 420 -4.05 -33.13 -21.04
N VAL A 421 -3.61 -32.04 -21.65
CA VAL A 421 -4.41 -30.84 -21.87
C VAL A 421 -4.63 -30.60 -23.36
N GLU A 422 -5.86 -30.30 -23.76
CA GLU A 422 -6.22 -29.81 -25.08
C GLU A 422 -6.46 -28.30 -25.00
N THR A 423 -5.81 -27.51 -25.86
CA THR A 423 -6.04 -26.08 -26.03
C THR A 423 -6.58 -25.79 -27.42
N LYS A 424 -7.58 -24.87 -27.54
CA LYS A 424 -8.28 -24.49 -28.78
C LYS A 424 -8.11 -23.02 -29.06
#